data_17c1851c770462eaaa4a2fbb8d9aea3c
#
_entry.id   17c1851c770462eaaa4a2fbb8d9aea3c
#
_cell.length_a   1.000
_cell.length_b   1.000
_cell.length_c   1.000
_cell.angle_alpha   90.00
_cell.angle_beta   90.00
_cell.angle_gamma   90.00
#
_symmetry.space_group_name_H-M   'P 1'
#
loop_
_entity.id
_entity.type
_entity.pdbx_description
1 polymer ?
#
loop_
_entity_poly.entity_id
_entity_poly.type
_entity_poly.pdbx_seq_one_letter_code
_entity_poly.pdbx_strand_id
1 'polypeptide(L)'
;MTHKICLSAAALLALLLALPAPALAYDGATPDQPNRLSAGLSHTAYVDEHGTLWTWGSNQEGQLGAETQETGVDREGNQVAVSGTSLAVLEDVRSVAAGGDFTVALKTDGTLWAWGGNDYGQLGNGTVVSAAQPVQVLDQVTAVSAGDYHVAAIRADGTLWTWGDNLYGQLGDGTLNSVSAPQQVLDNVTAVSAGANATAAVRSDGTLWTWGDNLYGQLGDGTRDSVSAPHQVLADVRFAVMGDYHAAAISTDGTLYTWGSNLDGQLGTGGLGDTTDEETGAMLQLTPAAVSLPAAVSNVTVGAGHTAAILSDGTLWTWGRNDAMQLGLTEAGAQVWEPGQVVELVPAQAVSAGTDQTVCLLTDGEVQAWGSPAMGQLGSGTPQEKAAEPDMQTADAGAVRVDIPSQKDMDRVPLVLLALSGAVLVVAGVVTRRH
;
A
#
# COMPACT_ATOMS: atom_id res chain seq x y z
N MET A 1 -59.94 -29.74 2.22
CA MET A 1 -58.64 -30.37 2.52
C MET A 1 -57.58 -29.36 2.15
N THR A 2 -57.14 -28.61 3.15
CA THR A 2 -56.15 -27.55 3.02
C THR A 2 -54.83 -28.08 3.58
N HIS A 3 -53.87 -28.36 2.71
CA HIS A 3 -52.51 -28.71 3.14
C HIS A 3 -51.73 -27.42 3.40
N LYS A 4 -51.47 -27.14 4.65
CA LYS A 4 -50.48 -26.15 5.10
C LYS A 4 -49.10 -26.76 4.97
N ILE A 5 -48.27 -26.21 4.10
CA ILE A 5 -46.84 -26.51 4.03
C ILE A 5 -46.16 -25.67 5.11
N CYS A 6 -45.73 -26.31 6.21
CA CYS A 6 -44.83 -25.73 7.19
C CYS A 6 -43.40 -25.77 6.62
N LEU A 7 -42.89 -24.67 6.10
CA LEU A 7 -41.47 -24.48 5.88
C LEU A 7 -40.81 -24.21 7.25
N SER A 8 -39.93 -25.10 7.65
CA SER A 8 -39.23 -25.01 8.93
C SER A 8 -38.26 -23.82 8.94
N ALA A 9 -38.20 -23.12 10.07
CA ALA A 9 -37.30 -21.99 10.35
C ALA A 9 -35.79 -22.33 10.19
N ALA A 10 -35.43 -23.57 9.96
CA ALA A 10 -34.04 -24.01 9.71
C ALA A 10 -33.54 -23.70 8.30
N ALA A 11 -34.43 -23.47 7.31
CA ALA A 11 -34.03 -23.12 5.94
C ALA A 11 -33.75 -21.61 5.76
N LEU A 12 -34.20 -20.76 6.70
CA LEU A 12 -33.93 -19.31 6.64
C LEU A 12 -32.62 -18.92 7.36
N LEU A 13 -32.07 -19.77 8.20
CA LEU A 13 -30.82 -19.49 8.92
C LEU A 13 -29.55 -19.89 8.13
N ALA A 14 -29.70 -20.74 7.10
CA ALA A 14 -28.57 -21.15 6.25
C ALA A 14 -28.26 -20.20 5.09
N LEU A 15 -29.13 -19.18 4.83
CA LEU A 15 -28.91 -18.20 3.76
C LEU A 15 -28.32 -16.88 4.24
N LEU A 16 -28.08 -16.73 5.55
CA LEU A 16 -27.46 -15.53 6.16
C LEU A 16 -25.98 -15.70 6.50
N LEU A 17 -25.37 -16.87 6.19
CA LEU A 17 -23.98 -17.19 6.55
C LEU A 17 -23.02 -17.24 5.36
N ALA A 18 -23.41 -16.69 4.20
CA ALA A 18 -22.54 -16.60 3.02
C ALA A 18 -22.55 -15.19 2.40
N LEU A 19 -22.48 -14.15 3.22
CA LEU A 19 -21.93 -12.90 2.75
C LEU A 19 -20.40 -13.05 2.88
N PRO A 20 -19.63 -12.95 1.79
CA PRO A 20 -18.19 -12.87 1.91
C PRO A 20 -17.89 -11.67 2.83
N ALA A 21 -17.06 -11.88 3.84
CA ALA A 21 -16.51 -10.78 4.61
C ALA A 21 -15.96 -9.75 3.61
N PRO A 22 -16.18 -8.44 3.80
CA PRO A 22 -15.62 -7.44 2.91
C PRO A 22 -14.10 -7.64 2.92
N ALA A 23 -13.56 -8.03 1.79
CA ALA A 23 -12.11 -8.11 1.60
C ALA A 23 -11.57 -6.69 1.63
N LEU A 24 -10.53 -6.47 2.38
CA LEU A 24 -10.05 -5.15 2.80
C LEU A 24 -8.60 -4.96 2.39
N ALA A 25 -8.31 -3.74 1.96
CA ALA A 25 -6.99 -3.15 1.67
C ALA A 25 -6.00 -4.01 0.87
N TYR A 26 -5.62 -3.50 -0.27
CA TYR A 26 -4.56 -4.01 -1.15
C TYR A 26 -3.61 -2.84 -1.47
N ASP A 27 -2.30 -3.10 -1.63
CA ASP A 27 -1.40 -2.11 -2.22
C ASP A 27 -1.74 -1.83 -3.69
N GLY A 28 -2.41 -2.74 -4.35
CA GLY A 28 -3.12 -2.47 -5.59
C GLY A 28 -4.58 -2.10 -5.33
N ALA A 29 -5.13 -1.15 -6.07
CA ALA A 29 -6.46 -0.64 -5.84
C ALA A 29 -7.48 -1.22 -6.82
N THR A 30 -8.66 -1.56 -6.28
CA THR A 30 -9.85 -1.88 -7.07
C THR A 30 -11.02 -0.98 -6.68
N PRO A 31 -11.98 -0.73 -7.58
CA PRO A 31 -13.15 0.09 -7.27
C PRO A 31 -14.00 -0.43 -6.11
N ASP A 32 -14.05 -1.74 -5.94
CA ASP A 32 -14.90 -2.41 -4.94
C ASP A 32 -14.20 -2.62 -3.60
N GLN A 33 -12.87 -2.47 -3.55
CA GLN A 33 -12.05 -2.71 -2.37
C GLN A 33 -11.11 -1.53 -2.14
N PRO A 34 -11.52 -0.55 -1.31
CA PRO A 34 -10.72 0.62 -1.02
C PRO A 34 -9.46 0.24 -0.22
N ASN A 35 -8.31 0.73 -0.65
CA ASN A 35 -7.09 0.62 0.13
C ASN A 35 -7.13 1.60 1.31
N ARG A 36 -7.26 1.09 2.51
CA ARG A 36 -7.32 1.89 3.74
C ARG A 36 -6.00 1.98 4.50
N LEU A 37 -4.99 1.21 4.06
CA LEU A 37 -3.67 1.17 4.69
C LEU A 37 -2.61 1.14 3.61
N SER A 38 -1.67 2.07 3.63
CA SER A 38 -0.59 2.13 2.65
C SER A 38 0.72 2.57 3.28
N ALA A 39 1.78 1.82 3.00
CA ALA A 39 3.15 2.12 3.39
C ALA A 39 3.95 2.59 2.18
N GLY A 40 4.47 3.81 2.24
CA GLY A 40 5.40 4.35 1.24
C GLY A 40 6.85 4.00 1.56
N LEU A 41 7.83 4.71 0.97
CA LEU A 41 9.25 4.47 1.26
C LEU A 41 9.58 4.72 2.74
N SER A 42 9.05 5.78 3.34
CA SER A 42 9.41 6.21 4.69
C SER A 42 8.26 6.84 5.47
N HIS A 43 7.02 6.68 5.02
CA HIS A 43 5.82 7.14 5.71
C HIS A 43 4.70 6.12 5.58
N THR A 44 3.69 6.26 6.40
CA THR A 44 2.52 5.38 6.42
C THR A 44 1.25 6.23 6.43
N ALA A 45 0.23 5.76 5.74
CA ALA A 45 -1.08 6.37 5.68
C ALA A 45 -2.18 5.34 5.98
N TYR A 46 -3.16 5.73 6.81
CA TYR A 46 -4.26 4.88 7.23
C TYR A 46 -5.58 5.65 7.26
N VAL A 47 -6.63 5.04 6.74
CA VAL A 47 -8.01 5.55 6.79
C VAL A 47 -8.80 4.76 7.81
N ASP A 48 -9.27 5.42 8.87
CA ASP A 48 -10.05 4.78 9.93
C ASP A 48 -11.50 4.43 9.49
N GLU A 49 -12.27 3.84 10.37
CA GLU A 49 -13.67 3.43 10.09
C GLU A 49 -14.63 4.63 9.87
N HIS A 50 -14.22 5.83 10.26
CA HIS A 50 -14.98 7.06 10.09
C HIS A 50 -14.62 7.82 8.82
N GLY A 51 -13.58 7.35 8.08
CA GLY A 51 -13.08 7.99 6.88
C GLY A 51 -12.08 9.12 7.16
N THR A 52 -11.50 9.19 8.36
CA THR A 52 -10.40 10.09 8.67
C THR A 52 -9.09 9.49 8.19
N LEU A 53 -8.31 10.25 7.42
CA LEU A 53 -6.97 9.88 7.01
C LEU A 53 -5.95 10.29 8.07
N TRP A 54 -5.16 9.32 8.51
CA TRP A 54 -4.04 9.46 9.43
C TRP A 54 -2.74 9.18 8.70
N THR A 55 -1.70 9.99 8.97
CA THR A 55 -0.36 9.82 8.39
C THR A 55 0.71 9.93 9.47
N TRP A 56 1.85 9.23 9.29
CA TRP A 56 3.02 9.30 10.15
C TRP A 56 4.27 8.84 9.40
N GLY A 57 5.45 9.14 9.95
CA GLY A 57 6.74 8.87 9.33
C GLY A 57 7.45 10.11 8.84
N SER A 58 8.18 10.00 7.73
CA SER A 58 8.90 11.10 7.09
C SER A 58 7.98 12.22 6.58
N ASN A 59 8.42 13.47 6.71
CA ASN A 59 7.73 14.67 6.22
C ASN A 59 8.67 15.65 5.49
N GLN A 60 9.76 15.16 4.91
CA GLN A 60 10.76 15.99 4.23
C GLN A 60 10.18 16.79 3.07
N GLU A 61 9.30 16.18 2.30
CA GLU A 61 8.64 16.77 1.15
C GLU A 61 7.20 17.23 1.44
N GLY A 62 6.77 17.14 2.72
CA GLY A 62 5.39 17.45 3.11
C GLY A 62 4.41 16.30 2.89
N GLN A 63 4.90 15.06 2.70
CA GLN A 63 4.09 13.87 2.39
C GLN A 63 3.10 13.49 3.49
N LEU A 64 3.23 14.00 4.71
CA LEU A 64 2.23 13.81 5.76
C LEU A 64 1.00 14.72 5.61
N GLY A 65 1.07 15.78 4.78
CA GLY A 65 -0.06 16.70 4.58
C GLY A 65 -0.38 17.61 5.79
N ALA A 66 0.48 17.60 6.80
CA ALA A 66 0.38 18.39 8.01
C ALA A 66 1.76 18.85 8.47
N GLU A 67 1.82 19.93 9.24
CA GLU A 67 3.08 20.38 9.84
C GLU A 67 3.52 19.44 10.97
N THR A 68 4.82 19.20 11.08
CA THR A 68 5.42 18.46 12.19
C THR A 68 6.52 19.27 12.86
N GLN A 69 6.71 19.07 14.16
CA GLN A 69 7.78 19.70 14.95
C GLN A 69 8.89 18.70 15.33
N GLU A 70 8.69 17.44 14.99
CA GLU A 70 9.64 16.37 15.31
C GLU A 70 10.73 16.29 14.25
N THR A 71 11.93 15.85 14.64
CA THR A 71 13.04 15.57 13.73
C THR A 71 13.56 14.16 13.94
N GLY A 72 13.76 13.43 12.84
CA GLY A 72 14.44 12.13 12.81
C GLY A 72 15.79 12.24 12.09
N VAL A 73 16.40 11.10 11.81
CA VAL A 73 17.67 11.01 11.09
C VAL A 73 17.48 10.04 9.92
N ASP A 74 17.77 10.50 8.70
CA ASP A 74 17.71 9.66 7.50
C ASP A 74 18.87 8.64 7.45
N ARG A 75 18.90 7.81 6.40
CA ARG A 75 19.94 6.78 6.21
C ARG A 75 21.35 7.36 6.04
N GLU A 76 21.45 8.61 5.59
CA GLU A 76 22.70 9.33 5.40
C GLU A 76 23.15 10.07 6.67
N GLY A 77 22.29 10.12 7.69
CA GLY A 77 22.57 10.79 8.98
C GLY A 77 22.18 12.27 9.03
N ASN A 78 21.37 12.76 8.05
CA ASN A 78 20.85 14.12 8.06
C ASN A 78 19.62 14.22 8.98
N GLN A 79 19.45 15.38 9.61
CA GLN A 79 18.21 15.67 10.34
C GLN A 79 17.09 16.00 9.36
N VAL A 80 15.96 15.34 9.54
CA VAL A 80 14.79 15.43 8.64
C VAL A 80 13.49 15.58 9.44
N ALA A 81 12.51 16.25 8.86
CA ALA A 81 11.20 16.37 9.46
C ALA A 81 10.48 15.02 9.47
N VAL A 82 9.95 14.63 10.63
CA VAL A 82 9.20 13.37 10.81
C VAL A 82 8.04 13.56 11.78
N SER A 83 7.12 12.59 11.81
CA SER A 83 6.18 12.40 12.92
C SER A 83 6.15 10.93 13.32
N GLY A 84 6.54 10.62 14.54
CA GLY A 84 6.39 9.29 15.14
C GLY A 84 4.96 9.03 15.63
N THR A 85 4.11 10.08 15.71
CA THR A 85 2.71 10.01 16.08
C THR A 85 1.81 10.22 14.86
N SER A 86 0.64 9.58 14.86
CA SER A 86 -0.33 9.75 13.76
C SER A 86 -0.92 11.16 13.73
N LEU A 87 -0.99 11.75 12.54
CA LEU A 87 -1.56 13.07 12.27
C LEU A 87 -2.85 12.92 11.46
N ALA A 88 -3.95 13.51 11.92
CA ALA A 88 -5.19 13.58 11.16
C ALA A 88 -5.06 14.64 10.06
N VAL A 89 -5.33 14.28 8.80
CA VAL A 89 -5.04 15.14 7.64
C VAL A 89 -6.29 15.51 6.84
N LEU A 90 -7.15 14.53 6.56
CA LEU A 90 -8.28 14.71 5.64
C LEU A 90 -9.46 13.85 6.11
N GLU A 91 -10.66 14.36 5.93
CA GLU A 91 -11.92 13.66 6.22
C GLU A 91 -12.61 13.17 4.94
N ASP A 92 -13.61 12.30 5.10
CA ASP A 92 -14.36 11.67 4.01
C ASP A 92 -13.49 10.88 3.04
N VAL A 93 -12.35 10.36 3.50
CA VAL A 93 -11.44 9.54 2.70
C VAL A 93 -11.96 8.11 2.65
N ARG A 94 -11.92 7.54 1.44
CA ARG A 94 -12.30 6.15 1.17
C ARG A 94 -11.07 5.26 1.00
N SER A 95 -10.03 5.77 0.35
CA SER A 95 -8.83 5.03 -0.02
C SER A 95 -7.62 5.93 -0.03
N VAL A 96 -6.44 5.39 0.27
CA VAL A 96 -5.17 6.11 0.28
C VAL A 96 -4.09 5.28 -0.43
N ALA A 97 -3.15 5.96 -1.09
CA ALA A 97 -1.92 5.38 -1.61
C ALA A 97 -0.73 6.27 -1.21
N ALA A 98 0.24 5.68 -0.54
CA ALA A 98 1.51 6.31 -0.18
C ALA A 98 2.54 5.97 -1.26
N GLY A 99 3.07 6.98 -1.94
CA GLY A 99 4.17 6.84 -2.89
C GLY A 99 5.54 6.94 -2.21
N GLY A 100 6.57 7.28 -2.95
CA GLY A 100 7.91 7.50 -2.39
C GLY A 100 7.88 8.59 -1.31
N ASP A 101 7.71 9.83 -1.73
CA ASP A 101 7.68 11.01 -0.88
C ASP A 101 6.42 11.85 -1.09
N PHE A 102 5.31 11.22 -1.44
CA PHE A 102 4.01 11.86 -1.64
C PHE A 102 2.86 10.94 -1.23
N THR A 103 1.70 11.51 -1.03
CA THR A 103 0.48 10.78 -0.66
C THR A 103 -0.66 11.17 -1.60
N VAL A 104 -1.47 10.19 -1.95
CA VAL A 104 -2.69 10.37 -2.75
C VAL A 104 -3.88 9.83 -1.98
N ALA A 105 -4.95 10.60 -1.87
CA ALA A 105 -6.18 10.22 -1.16
C ALA A 105 -7.40 10.33 -2.07
N LEU A 106 -8.18 9.27 -2.11
CA LEU A 106 -9.46 9.22 -2.80
C LEU A 106 -10.58 9.46 -1.80
N LYS A 107 -11.36 10.50 -2.00
CA LYS A 107 -12.53 10.81 -1.16
C LYS A 107 -13.75 9.99 -1.57
N THR A 108 -14.72 9.93 -0.68
CA THR A 108 -16.00 9.21 -0.88
C THR A 108 -16.85 9.77 -2.03
N ASP A 109 -16.64 11.05 -2.38
CA ASP A 109 -17.31 11.73 -3.50
C ASP A 109 -16.64 11.45 -4.87
N GLY A 110 -15.54 10.67 -4.88
CA GLY A 110 -14.78 10.34 -6.09
C GLY A 110 -13.75 11.38 -6.51
N THR A 111 -13.48 12.40 -5.67
CA THR A 111 -12.39 13.36 -5.91
C THR A 111 -11.06 12.79 -5.42
N LEU A 112 -10.00 12.97 -6.21
CA LEU A 112 -8.64 12.54 -5.90
C LEU A 112 -7.81 13.75 -5.48
N TRP A 113 -7.08 13.61 -4.37
CA TRP A 113 -6.25 14.63 -3.75
C TRP A 113 -4.82 14.11 -3.62
N ALA A 114 -3.80 14.97 -3.85
CA ALA A 114 -2.39 14.60 -3.76
C ALA A 114 -1.58 15.70 -3.05
N TRP A 115 -0.49 15.32 -2.36
CA TRP A 115 0.44 16.22 -1.70
C TRP A 115 1.78 15.52 -1.43
N GLY A 116 2.82 16.30 -1.09
CA GLY A 116 4.18 15.84 -0.90
C GLY A 116 5.09 16.26 -2.04
N GLY A 117 6.10 15.45 -2.35
CA GLY A 117 7.09 15.63 -3.41
C GLY A 117 6.46 15.65 -4.81
N ASN A 118 7.03 16.46 -5.73
CA ASN A 118 6.46 16.65 -7.07
C ASN A 118 7.51 16.88 -8.19
N ASP A 119 8.74 16.50 -8.00
CA ASP A 119 9.82 16.78 -8.96
C ASP A 119 9.59 16.17 -10.36
N TYR A 120 8.82 15.09 -10.43
CA TYR A 120 8.44 14.41 -11.67
C TYR A 120 7.00 14.68 -12.11
N GLY A 121 6.27 15.58 -11.42
CA GLY A 121 4.86 15.85 -11.68
C GLY A 121 3.90 14.80 -11.11
N GLN A 122 4.35 13.98 -10.14
CA GLN A 122 3.59 12.89 -9.55
C GLN A 122 2.34 13.35 -8.79
N LEU A 123 2.22 14.62 -8.40
CA LEU A 123 0.97 15.16 -7.86
C LEU A 123 -0.13 15.31 -8.92
N GLY A 124 0.21 15.39 -10.21
CA GLY A 124 -0.78 15.48 -11.29
C GLY A 124 -1.52 16.81 -11.40
N ASN A 125 -1.04 17.85 -10.74
CA ASN A 125 -1.66 19.18 -10.68
C ASN A 125 -1.24 20.14 -11.83
N GLY A 126 -0.54 19.61 -12.84
CA GLY A 126 -0.01 20.37 -13.98
C GLY A 126 1.30 21.10 -13.69
N THR A 127 1.92 20.87 -12.54
CA THR A 127 3.20 21.48 -12.13
C THR A 127 4.21 20.42 -11.70
N VAL A 128 5.44 20.84 -11.39
CA VAL A 128 6.50 20.03 -10.77
C VAL A 128 6.91 20.64 -9.41
N VAL A 129 6.00 21.34 -8.75
CA VAL A 129 6.25 21.98 -7.45
C VAL A 129 5.59 21.17 -6.36
N SER A 130 6.37 20.77 -5.33
CA SER A 130 5.89 20.06 -4.15
C SER A 130 4.79 20.83 -3.42
N ALA A 131 3.85 20.12 -2.81
CA ALA A 131 2.74 20.69 -2.06
C ALA A 131 2.61 20.02 -0.69
N ALA A 132 2.86 20.76 0.39
CA ALA A 132 2.76 20.24 1.75
C ALA A 132 1.30 20.11 2.26
N GLN A 133 0.30 20.49 1.47
CA GLN A 133 -1.12 20.39 1.79
C GLN A 133 -1.88 19.71 0.65
N PRO A 134 -2.97 18.97 0.95
CA PRO A 134 -3.77 18.30 -0.08
C PRO A 134 -4.27 19.22 -1.18
N VAL A 135 -4.03 18.85 -2.45
CA VAL A 135 -4.49 19.55 -3.67
C VAL A 135 -5.36 18.59 -4.48
N GLN A 136 -6.54 19.04 -4.90
CA GLN A 136 -7.42 18.23 -5.76
C GLN A 136 -6.85 18.12 -7.18
N VAL A 137 -6.87 16.90 -7.74
CA VAL A 137 -6.18 16.55 -8.99
C VAL A 137 -7.13 16.00 -10.06
N LEU A 138 -8.03 15.09 -9.68
CA LEU A 138 -8.87 14.35 -10.62
C LEU A 138 -10.25 14.09 -10.01
N ASP A 139 -11.28 13.99 -10.86
CA ASP A 139 -12.65 13.65 -10.49
C ASP A 139 -13.07 12.29 -11.04
N GLN A 140 -14.16 11.74 -10.49
CA GLN A 140 -14.76 10.48 -10.93
C GLN A 140 -13.80 9.28 -10.77
N VAL A 141 -12.91 9.32 -9.81
CA VAL A 141 -11.97 8.24 -9.51
C VAL A 141 -12.66 7.19 -8.64
N THR A 142 -12.39 5.92 -8.93
CA THR A 142 -12.91 4.77 -8.19
C THR A 142 -11.80 3.97 -7.49
N ALA A 143 -10.58 4.00 -8.03
CA ALA A 143 -9.41 3.37 -7.45
C ALA A 143 -8.14 4.13 -7.80
N VAL A 144 -7.12 4.08 -6.93
CA VAL A 144 -5.81 4.73 -7.14
C VAL A 144 -4.70 3.88 -6.53
N SER A 145 -3.56 3.86 -7.20
CA SER A 145 -2.30 3.29 -6.72
C SER A 145 -1.16 4.28 -7.00
N ALA A 146 -0.20 4.35 -6.09
CA ALA A 146 0.99 5.19 -6.21
C ALA A 146 2.24 4.31 -6.19
N GLY A 147 3.13 4.56 -7.17
CA GLY A 147 4.50 4.06 -7.16
C GLY A 147 5.44 5.05 -6.49
N ASP A 148 6.76 4.91 -6.67
CA ASP A 148 7.69 5.83 -6.05
C ASP A 148 7.48 7.27 -6.55
N TYR A 149 7.30 7.45 -7.88
CA TYR A 149 7.21 8.77 -8.50
C TYR A 149 6.12 8.87 -9.58
N HIS A 150 5.20 7.90 -9.65
CA HIS A 150 4.08 7.96 -10.59
C HIS A 150 2.79 7.49 -9.93
N VAL A 151 1.67 7.82 -10.54
CA VAL A 151 0.33 7.47 -10.07
C VAL A 151 -0.46 6.81 -11.20
N ALA A 152 -1.27 5.84 -10.83
CA ALA A 152 -2.23 5.19 -11.70
C ALA A 152 -3.61 5.20 -11.05
N ALA A 153 -4.64 5.71 -11.74
CA ALA A 153 -5.99 5.87 -11.23
C ALA A 153 -7.04 5.34 -12.21
N ILE A 154 -8.03 4.62 -11.69
CA ILE A 154 -9.17 4.11 -12.46
C ILE A 154 -10.34 5.07 -12.25
N ARG A 155 -10.96 5.51 -13.35
CA ARG A 155 -12.20 6.27 -13.32
C ARG A 155 -13.45 5.38 -13.32
N ALA A 156 -14.59 5.98 -13.01
CA ALA A 156 -15.88 5.29 -12.93
C ALA A 156 -16.33 4.64 -14.26
N ASP A 157 -15.79 5.08 -15.39
CA ASP A 157 -16.02 4.50 -16.72
C ASP A 157 -15.09 3.32 -17.05
N GLY A 158 -14.20 2.92 -16.11
CA GLY A 158 -13.22 1.85 -16.28
C GLY A 158 -11.97 2.26 -17.05
N THR A 159 -11.77 3.55 -17.32
CA THR A 159 -10.53 4.04 -17.94
C THR A 159 -9.42 4.18 -16.92
N LEU A 160 -8.19 3.79 -17.31
CA LEU A 160 -6.97 3.96 -16.53
C LEU A 160 -6.25 5.24 -16.95
N TRP A 161 -5.88 6.04 -15.96
CA TRP A 161 -5.14 7.30 -16.10
C TRP A 161 -3.84 7.24 -15.34
N THR A 162 -2.72 7.69 -15.94
CA THR A 162 -1.39 7.67 -15.35
C THR A 162 -0.71 9.03 -15.48
N TRP A 163 0.19 9.36 -14.56
CA TRP A 163 1.01 10.58 -14.57
C TRP A 163 2.19 10.46 -13.60
N GLY A 164 3.15 11.37 -13.69
CA GLY A 164 4.37 11.40 -12.92
C GLY A 164 5.58 11.01 -13.75
N ASP A 165 6.54 10.32 -13.15
CA ASP A 165 7.75 9.84 -13.80
C ASP A 165 7.47 8.79 -14.88
N ASN A 166 8.26 8.84 -15.98
CA ASN A 166 8.14 7.92 -17.11
C ASN A 166 9.49 7.51 -17.72
N LEU A 167 10.56 7.62 -16.96
CA LEU A 167 11.90 7.30 -17.47
C LEU A 167 12.07 5.86 -17.94
N TYR A 168 11.28 4.94 -17.39
CA TYR A 168 11.26 3.52 -17.76
C TYR A 168 10.02 3.13 -18.56
N GLY A 169 9.15 4.08 -18.90
CA GLY A 169 7.90 3.81 -19.60
C GLY A 169 6.74 3.38 -18.66
N GLN A 170 6.86 3.62 -17.34
CA GLN A 170 5.89 3.20 -16.32
C GLN A 170 4.51 3.84 -16.47
N LEU A 171 4.36 4.90 -17.25
CA LEU A 171 3.05 5.47 -17.56
C LEU A 171 2.27 4.67 -18.62
N GLY A 172 2.96 3.91 -19.49
CA GLY A 172 2.31 3.04 -20.48
C GLY A 172 1.72 3.78 -21.69
N ASP A 173 2.11 5.02 -21.92
CA ASP A 173 1.62 5.88 -23.03
C ASP A 173 2.41 5.68 -24.35
N GLY A 174 3.36 4.75 -24.37
CA GLY A 174 4.24 4.48 -25.52
C GLY A 174 5.44 5.41 -25.59
N THR A 175 5.64 6.29 -24.61
CA THR A 175 6.77 7.24 -24.55
C THR A 175 7.64 6.99 -23.30
N LEU A 176 8.71 7.78 -23.15
CA LEU A 176 9.54 7.84 -21.94
C LEU A 176 9.52 9.27 -21.32
N ASN A 177 8.49 10.04 -21.61
CA ASN A 177 8.38 11.41 -21.11
C ASN A 177 7.52 11.47 -19.86
N SER A 178 8.05 11.99 -18.76
CA SER A 178 7.28 12.30 -17.56
C SER A 178 6.20 13.35 -17.83
N VAL A 179 5.03 13.20 -17.22
CA VAL A 179 3.92 14.13 -17.39
C VAL A 179 3.32 14.55 -16.04
N SER A 180 3.06 15.86 -15.89
CA SER A 180 2.54 16.44 -14.65
C SER A 180 1.01 16.52 -14.58
N ALA A 181 0.30 15.93 -15.53
CA ALA A 181 -1.16 15.91 -15.57
C ALA A 181 -1.68 14.53 -15.97
N PRO A 182 -2.82 14.06 -15.43
CA PRO A 182 -3.39 12.75 -15.75
C PRO A 182 -3.61 12.54 -17.26
N GLN A 183 -3.16 11.39 -17.79
CA GLN A 183 -3.35 10.97 -19.19
C GLN A 183 -4.00 9.58 -19.22
N GLN A 184 -4.97 9.37 -20.11
CA GLN A 184 -5.62 8.07 -20.30
C GLN A 184 -4.70 7.13 -21.09
N VAL A 185 -4.60 5.88 -20.60
CA VAL A 185 -3.68 4.87 -21.15
C VAL A 185 -4.38 3.57 -21.57
N LEU A 186 -5.35 3.12 -20.77
CA LEU A 186 -5.98 1.82 -20.99
C LEU A 186 -7.48 1.88 -20.67
N ASP A 187 -8.27 1.00 -21.31
CA ASP A 187 -9.71 0.87 -21.08
C ASP A 187 -10.05 -0.47 -20.41
N ASN A 188 -11.26 -0.55 -19.82
CA ASN A 188 -11.81 -1.76 -19.20
C ASN A 188 -10.93 -2.29 -18.05
N VAL A 189 -10.34 -1.42 -17.24
CA VAL A 189 -9.49 -1.76 -16.11
C VAL A 189 -10.33 -1.90 -14.84
N THR A 190 -10.10 -2.97 -14.08
CA THR A 190 -10.79 -3.29 -12.82
C THR A 190 -9.86 -3.27 -11.61
N ALA A 191 -8.54 -3.41 -11.82
CA ALA A 191 -7.54 -3.29 -10.77
C ALA A 191 -6.26 -2.70 -11.33
N VAL A 192 -5.51 -1.95 -10.51
CA VAL A 192 -4.24 -1.35 -10.88
C VAL A 192 -3.28 -1.37 -9.69
N SER A 193 -2.00 -1.57 -9.97
CA SER A 193 -0.91 -1.40 -9.03
C SER A 193 0.26 -0.69 -9.70
N ALA A 194 0.75 0.35 -9.06
CA ALA A 194 1.98 1.07 -9.39
C ALA A 194 3.07 0.64 -8.40
N GLY A 195 4.17 0.07 -8.91
CA GLY A 195 5.39 -0.22 -8.16
C GLY A 195 6.38 0.93 -8.27
N ALA A 196 7.67 0.70 -7.94
CA ALA A 196 8.67 1.76 -8.02
C ALA A 196 8.71 2.39 -9.44
N ASN A 197 8.94 1.60 -10.47
CA ASN A 197 9.07 2.05 -11.86
C ASN A 197 8.31 1.16 -12.86
N ALA A 198 7.32 0.41 -12.40
CA ALA A 198 6.51 -0.46 -13.25
C ALA A 198 5.04 -0.39 -12.83
N THR A 199 4.15 -0.71 -13.74
CA THR A 199 2.71 -0.69 -13.50
C THR A 199 2.08 -2.01 -13.95
N ALA A 200 1.13 -2.51 -13.18
CA ALA A 200 0.28 -3.63 -13.51
C ALA A 200 -1.19 -3.21 -13.55
N ALA A 201 -1.95 -3.72 -14.49
CA ALA A 201 -3.39 -3.52 -14.58
C ALA A 201 -4.11 -4.83 -14.91
N VAL A 202 -5.22 -5.10 -14.23
CA VAL A 202 -6.12 -6.20 -14.55
C VAL A 202 -7.33 -5.63 -15.27
N ARG A 203 -7.65 -6.21 -16.42
CA ARG A 203 -8.84 -5.86 -17.17
C ARG A 203 -10.07 -6.65 -16.73
N SER A 204 -11.24 -6.19 -17.14
CA SER A 204 -12.53 -6.82 -16.82
C SER A 204 -12.70 -8.25 -17.38
N ASP A 205 -11.87 -8.65 -18.33
CA ASP A 205 -11.79 -10.01 -18.86
C ASP A 205 -10.85 -10.94 -18.07
N GLY A 206 -10.26 -10.44 -16.96
CA GLY A 206 -9.34 -11.18 -16.11
C GLY A 206 -7.90 -11.24 -16.65
N THR A 207 -7.56 -10.49 -17.69
CA THR A 207 -6.18 -10.44 -18.21
C THR A 207 -5.32 -9.45 -17.43
N LEU A 208 -4.09 -9.86 -17.06
CA LEU A 208 -3.08 -9.03 -16.45
C LEU A 208 -2.18 -8.42 -17.51
N TRP A 209 -1.98 -7.11 -17.42
CA TRP A 209 -1.11 -6.31 -18.27
C TRP A 209 -0.06 -5.61 -17.43
N THR A 210 1.21 -5.62 -17.86
CA THR A 210 2.34 -4.98 -17.17
C THR A 210 3.14 -4.13 -18.14
N TRP A 211 3.83 -3.09 -17.61
CA TRP A 211 4.72 -2.21 -18.36
C TRP A 211 5.61 -1.41 -17.42
N GLY A 212 6.65 -0.77 -17.96
CA GLY A 212 7.65 -0.01 -17.21
C GLY A 212 8.98 -0.73 -17.17
N ASP A 213 9.71 -0.59 -16.06
CA ASP A 213 11.01 -1.24 -15.84
C ASP A 213 10.91 -2.76 -15.75
N ASN A 214 11.88 -3.43 -16.37
CA ASN A 214 11.97 -4.91 -16.41
C ASN A 214 13.38 -5.45 -16.15
N LEU A 215 14.25 -4.64 -15.57
CA LEU A 215 15.65 -5.03 -15.35
C LEU A 215 15.80 -6.34 -14.56
N TYR A 216 14.86 -6.58 -13.64
CA TYR A 216 14.83 -7.77 -12.79
C TYR A 216 13.78 -8.80 -13.24
N GLY A 217 13.15 -8.64 -14.40
CA GLY A 217 12.07 -9.50 -14.87
C GLY A 217 10.73 -9.25 -14.16
N GLN A 218 10.57 -8.10 -13.52
CA GLN A 218 9.37 -7.74 -12.73
C GLN A 218 8.10 -7.60 -13.57
N LEU A 219 8.19 -7.50 -14.90
CA LEU A 219 7.03 -7.53 -15.78
C LEU A 219 6.47 -8.94 -16.00
N GLY A 220 7.27 -10.00 -15.82
CA GLY A 220 6.82 -11.39 -15.90
C GLY A 220 6.55 -11.91 -17.31
N ASP A 221 7.09 -11.25 -18.35
CA ASP A 221 6.87 -11.56 -19.78
C ASP A 221 7.91 -12.53 -20.36
N GLY A 222 8.81 -13.06 -19.53
CA GLY A 222 9.90 -13.94 -19.92
C GLY A 222 11.15 -13.21 -20.41
N THR A 223 11.17 -11.88 -20.33
CA THR A 223 12.28 -11.03 -20.77
C THR A 223 12.82 -10.16 -19.64
N ARG A 224 13.81 -9.33 -19.93
CA ARG A 224 14.32 -8.26 -19.07
C ARG A 224 14.27 -6.90 -19.77
N ASP A 225 13.52 -6.81 -20.85
CA ASP A 225 13.40 -5.58 -21.64
C ASP A 225 12.26 -4.73 -21.06
N SER A 226 12.59 -3.48 -20.67
CA SER A 226 11.57 -2.50 -20.24
C SER A 226 10.67 -2.12 -21.42
N VAL A 227 9.38 -1.99 -21.17
CA VAL A 227 8.39 -1.63 -22.20
C VAL A 227 7.56 -0.43 -21.80
N SER A 228 7.34 0.51 -22.72
CA SER A 228 6.59 1.75 -22.47
C SER A 228 5.10 1.65 -22.82
N ALA A 229 4.59 0.48 -23.17
CA ALA A 229 3.20 0.26 -23.48
C ALA A 229 2.68 -1.02 -22.80
N PRO A 230 1.40 -1.07 -22.41
CA PRO A 230 0.82 -2.24 -21.75
C PRO A 230 1.02 -3.53 -22.56
N HIS A 231 1.55 -4.57 -21.91
CA HIS A 231 1.80 -5.90 -22.46
C HIS A 231 1.09 -6.97 -21.62
N GLN A 232 0.36 -7.90 -22.28
CA GLN A 232 -0.36 -8.95 -21.56
C GLN A 232 0.57 -10.07 -21.11
N VAL A 233 0.47 -10.46 -19.84
CA VAL A 233 1.36 -11.45 -19.20
C VAL A 233 0.63 -12.69 -18.71
N LEU A 234 -0.55 -12.54 -18.10
CA LEU A 234 -1.28 -13.64 -17.48
C LEU A 234 -2.79 -13.50 -17.74
N ALA A 235 -3.53 -14.59 -17.64
CA ALA A 235 -4.99 -14.62 -17.68
C ALA A 235 -5.55 -15.19 -16.36
N ASP A 236 -6.87 -15.08 -16.18
CA ASP A 236 -7.57 -15.55 -14.99
C ASP A 236 -7.08 -14.90 -13.67
N VAL A 237 -6.59 -13.66 -13.76
CA VAL A 237 -6.12 -12.87 -12.63
C VAL A 237 -7.26 -12.05 -12.04
N ARG A 238 -7.38 -12.10 -10.72
CA ARG A 238 -8.29 -11.24 -9.95
C ARG A 238 -7.62 -9.94 -9.53
N PHE A 239 -6.32 -10.01 -9.19
CA PHE A 239 -5.57 -8.93 -8.58
C PHE A 239 -4.07 -9.11 -8.79
N ALA A 240 -3.31 -8.01 -8.92
CA ALA A 240 -1.86 -8.03 -8.99
C ALA A 240 -1.26 -6.82 -8.26
N VAL A 241 -0.05 -7.01 -7.73
CA VAL A 241 0.75 -5.97 -7.09
C VAL A 241 2.14 -5.93 -7.72
N MET A 242 2.65 -4.71 -7.89
CA MET A 242 4.01 -4.41 -8.34
C MET A 242 4.80 -3.83 -7.17
N GLY A 243 5.98 -4.37 -6.90
CA GLY A 243 6.95 -3.79 -5.97
C GLY A 243 8.10 -3.09 -6.71
N ASP A 244 9.23 -2.95 -6.02
CA ASP A 244 10.44 -2.35 -6.59
C ASP A 244 11.09 -3.28 -7.62
N TYR A 245 11.24 -4.56 -7.25
CA TYR A 245 12.03 -5.54 -8.00
C TYR A 245 11.30 -6.84 -8.29
N HIS A 246 10.11 -7.04 -7.74
CA HIS A 246 9.31 -8.24 -7.92
C HIS A 246 7.83 -7.90 -7.91
N ALA A 247 7.04 -8.84 -8.36
CA ALA A 247 5.60 -8.68 -8.47
C ALA A 247 4.87 -9.95 -8.00
N ALA A 248 3.60 -9.79 -7.68
CA ALA A 248 2.72 -10.89 -7.33
C ALA A 248 1.35 -10.74 -7.96
N ALA A 249 0.67 -11.86 -8.23
CA ALA A 249 -0.71 -11.88 -8.70
C ALA A 249 -1.50 -12.99 -8.02
N ILE A 250 -2.76 -12.71 -7.74
CA ILE A 250 -3.73 -13.68 -7.23
C ILE A 250 -4.67 -14.02 -8.38
N SER A 251 -4.73 -15.30 -8.74
CA SER A 251 -5.70 -15.79 -9.72
C SER A 251 -7.12 -15.85 -9.16
N THR A 252 -8.07 -16.08 -10.01
CA THR A 252 -9.51 -16.16 -9.65
C THR A 252 -9.82 -17.32 -8.69
N ASP A 253 -8.98 -18.37 -8.65
CA ASP A 253 -9.10 -19.51 -7.72
C ASP A 253 -8.35 -19.28 -6.40
N GLY A 254 -7.64 -18.15 -6.24
CA GLY A 254 -6.89 -17.79 -5.04
C GLY A 254 -5.44 -18.30 -5.00
N THR A 255 -4.92 -18.85 -6.10
CA THR A 255 -3.50 -19.20 -6.20
C THR A 255 -2.65 -17.93 -6.30
N LEU A 256 -1.56 -17.88 -5.52
CA LEU A 256 -0.58 -16.81 -5.58
C LEU A 256 0.52 -17.16 -6.58
N TYR A 257 0.83 -16.20 -7.44
CA TYR A 257 2.00 -16.23 -8.34
C TYR A 257 2.93 -15.09 -7.98
N THR A 258 4.24 -15.33 -8.06
CA THR A 258 5.30 -14.32 -7.86
C THR A 258 6.33 -14.41 -8.99
N TRP A 259 6.98 -13.29 -9.31
CA TRP A 259 8.04 -13.22 -10.32
C TRP A 259 8.89 -11.97 -10.12
N GLY A 260 10.03 -11.88 -10.83
CA GLY A 260 11.02 -10.82 -10.69
C GLY A 260 12.23 -11.27 -9.91
N SER A 261 12.82 -10.37 -9.13
CA SER A 261 13.99 -10.64 -8.28
C SER A 261 13.67 -11.62 -7.15
N ASN A 262 14.61 -12.54 -6.88
CA ASN A 262 14.57 -13.45 -5.73
C ASN A 262 15.87 -13.39 -4.91
N LEU A 263 16.55 -12.25 -4.89
CA LEU A 263 17.83 -12.09 -4.20
C LEU A 263 17.72 -12.33 -2.69
N ASP A 264 16.59 -11.96 -2.11
CA ASP A 264 16.32 -12.06 -0.67
C ASP A 264 15.32 -13.18 -0.31
N GLY A 265 14.90 -14.00 -1.31
CA GLY A 265 13.87 -15.02 -1.11
C GLY A 265 12.43 -14.47 -1.22
N GLN A 266 12.25 -13.23 -1.72
CA GLN A 266 10.97 -12.53 -1.76
C GLN A 266 9.91 -13.17 -2.64
N LEU A 267 10.26 -14.14 -3.49
CA LEU A 267 9.29 -14.90 -4.27
C LEU A 267 8.62 -16.04 -3.48
N GLY A 268 9.23 -16.49 -2.37
CA GLY A 268 8.63 -17.52 -1.50
C GLY A 268 8.53 -18.90 -2.15
N THR A 269 9.25 -19.16 -3.24
CA THR A 269 9.21 -20.43 -3.97
C THR A 269 10.19 -21.47 -3.44
N GLY A 270 10.98 -21.15 -2.39
CA GLY A 270 12.04 -22.00 -1.84
C GLY A 270 13.21 -22.24 -2.78
N GLY A 271 13.20 -21.65 -3.99
CA GLY A 271 14.14 -21.86 -5.07
C GLY A 271 14.93 -20.61 -5.45
N LEU A 272 15.93 -20.82 -6.29
CA LEU A 272 16.85 -19.77 -6.72
C LEU A 272 16.35 -18.96 -7.93
N GLY A 273 15.14 -19.24 -8.45
CA GLY A 273 14.62 -18.67 -9.70
C GLY A 273 15.05 -19.44 -10.95
N ASP A 274 14.54 -19.04 -12.13
CA ASP A 274 14.81 -19.72 -13.40
C ASP A 274 16.17 -19.35 -14.00
N THR A 275 16.69 -18.20 -13.64
CA THR A 275 17.93 -17.66 -14.18
C THR A 275 18.70 -16.86 -13.14
N THR A 276 20.00 -16.76 -13.36
CA THR A 276 20.90 -15.91 -12.55
C THR A 276 21.48 -14.84 -13.47
N ASP A 277 21.38 -13.60 -13.04
CA ASP A 277 22.06 -12.50 -13.70
C ASP A 277 23.58 -12.68 -13.56
N GLU A 278 24.31 -12.78 -14.68
CA GLU A 278 25.75 -13.08 -14.69
C GLU A 278 26.60 -11.93 -14.12
N GLU A 279 26.09 -10.70 -14.15
CA GLU A 279 26.80 -9.49 -13.73
C GLU A 279 26.63 -9.21 -12.24
N THR A 280 25.41 -9.38 -11.74
CA THR A 280 25.03 -9.05 -10.35
C THR A 280 24.93 -10.28 -9.45
N GLY A 281 24.83 -11.48 -10.03
CA GLY A 281 24.51 -12.70 -9.28
C GLY A 281 23.05 -12.78 -8.81
N ALA A 282 22.22 -11.85 -9.22
CA ALA A 282 20.80 -11.82 -8.82
C ALA A 282 20.06 -13.03 -9.39
N MET A 283 19.26 -13.66 -8.53
CA MET A 283 18.38 -14.76 -8.89
C MET A 283 17.05 -14.18 -9.38
N LEU A 284 16.62 -14.56 -10.56
CA LEU A 284 15.48 -13.99 -11.25
C LEU A 284 14.50 -15.09 -11.67
N GLN A 285 13.22 -14.77 -11.54
CA GLN A 285 12.11 -15.53 -12.09
C GLN A 285 11.41 -14.65 -13.13
N LEU A 286 11.61 -14.94 -14.40
CA LEU A 286 11.17 -14.07 -15.50
C LEU A 286 9.69 -14.26 -15.88
N THR A 287 9.05 -15.31 -15.38
CA THR A 287 7.64 -15.61 -15.62
C THR A 287 6.90 -15.92 -14.32
N PRO A 288 5.59 -15.71 -14.23
CA PRO A 288 4.84 -15.99 -13.01
C PRO A 288 4.99 -17.44 -12.52
N ALA A 289 5.46 -17.64 -11.28
CA ALA A 289 5.62 -18.92 -10.62
C ALA A 289 4.69 -19.05 -9.41
N ALA A 290 4.01 -20.21 -9.26
CA ALA A 290 3.09 -20.43 -8.16
C ALA A 290 3.81 -20.60 -6.83
N VAL A 291 3.29 -19.97 -5.78
CA VAL A 291 3.77 -20.09 -4.39
C VAL A 291 2.94 -21.13 -3.64
N SER A 292 3.61 -22.02 -2.90
CA SER A 292 2.94 -23.04 -2.10
C SER A 292 2.49 -22.45 -0.77
N LEU A 293 1.17 -22.32 -0.57
CA LEU A 293 0.54 -21.83 0.65
C LEU A 293 -0.57 -22.79 1.10
N PRO A 294 -0.87 -22.87 2.42
CA PRO A 294 -1.82 -23.87 2.95
C PRO A 294 -3.28 -23.56 2.62
N ALA A 295 -3.61 -22.35 2.18
CA ALA A 295 -4.96 -21.94 1.80
C ALA A 295 -4.91 -20.90 0.68
N ALA A 296 -6.05 -20.61 0.06
CA ALA A 296 -6.19 -19.56 -0.94
C ALA A 296 -5.80 -18.20 -0.39
N VAL A 297 -5.12 -17.37 -1.20
CA VAL A 297 -4.73 -16.03 -0.82
C VAL A 297 -5.89 -15.07 -1.01
N SER A 298 -6.19 -14.29 0.01
CA SER A 298 -7.21 -13.23 -0.04
C SER A 298 -6.61 -11.87 -0.38
N ASN A 299 -5.40 -11.58 0.12
CA ASN A 299 -4.68 -10.33 -0.08
C ASN A 299 -3.18 -10.60 -0.17
N VAL A 300 -2.45 -9.78 -0.95
CA VAL A 300 -0.99 -9.81 -1.06
C VAL A 300 -0.45 -8.40 -1.23
N THR A 301 0.71 -8.14 -0.64
CA THR A 301 1.50 -6.92 -0.80
C THR A 301 2.95 -7.28 -1.02
N VAL A 302 3.68 -6.45 -1.73
CA VAL A 302 5.10 -6.60 -2.01
C VAL A 302 5.84 -5.30 -1.70
N GLY A 303 6.87 -5.40 -0.90
CA GLY A 303 7.78 -4.29 -0.60
C GLY A 303 9.02 -4.31 -1.50
N ALA A 304 10.11 -3.66 -1.08
CA ALA A 304 11.36 -3.67 -1.85
C ALA A 304 11.99 -5.07 -1.94
N GLY A 305 12.03 -5.82 -0.85
CA GLY A 305 12.67 -7.14 -0.81
C GLY A 305 11.87 -8.21 -0.06
N HIS A 306 10.61 -7.96 0.29
CA HIS A 306 9.79 -8.90 1.02
C HIS A 306 8.35 -8.91 0.51
N THR A 307 7.64 -9.97 0.84
CA THR A 307 6.24 -10.18 0.48
C THR A 307 5.43 -10.56 1.72
N ALA A 308 4.21 -10.06 1.81
CA ALA A 308 3.25 -10.45 2.83
C ALA A 308 1.91 -10.82 2.19
N ALA A 309 1.29 -11.90 2.68
CA ALA A 309 0.01 -12.39 2.18
C ALA A 309 -0.94 -12.73 3.32
N ILE A 310 -2.21 -12.35 3.16
CA ILE A 310 -3.30 -12.79 4.03
C ILE A 310 -4.02 -13.92 3.32
N LEU A 311 -4.19 -15.04 4.02
CA LEU A 311 -4.94 -16.16 3.50
C LEU A 311 -6.44 -16.03 3.77
N SER A 312 -7.23 -16.87 3.15
CA SER A 312 -8.71 -16.89 3.29
C SER A 312 -9.21 -17.20 4.71
N ASP A 313 -8.34 -17.74 5.57
CA ASP A 313 -8.60 -17.97 6.99
C ASP A 313 -8.20 -16.79 7.90
N GLY A 314 -7.70 -15.70 7.32
CA GLY A 314 -7.25 -14.50 8.02
C GLY A 314 -5.84 -14.57 8.58
N THR A 315 -5.09 -15.64 8.33
CA THR A 315 -3.68 -15.75 8.78
C THR A 315 -2.76 -14.92 7.91
N LEU A 316 -1.78 -14.24 8.54
CA LEU A 316 -0.74 -13.47 7.87
C LEU A 316 0.51 -14.33 7.67
N TRP A 317 1.04 -14.33 6.46
CA TRP A 317 2.26 -15.01 6.05
C TRP A 317 3.22 -14.02 5.41
N THR A 318 4.51 -14.11 5.78
CA THR A 318 5.56 -13.19 5.30
C THR A 318 6.80 -13.96 4.90
N TRP A 319 7.57 -13.43 3.93
CA TRP A 319 8.83 -14.01 3.47
C TRP A 319 9.67 -12.98 2.72
N GLY A 320 10.92 -13.30 2.44
CA GLY A 320 11.89 -12.42 1.81
C GLY A 320 12.88 -11.83 2.80
N ARG A 321 13.26 -10.59 2.58
CA ARG A 321 14.22 -9.83 3.37
C ARG A 321 13.70 -9.56 4.79
N ASN A 322 14.59 -9.70 5.78
CA ASN A 322 14.25 -9.53 7.21
C ASN A 322 15.37 -8.87 8.03
N ASP A 323 16.28 -8.17 7.41
CA ASP A 323 17.40 -7.50 8.09
C ASP A 323 16.96 -6.34 8.98
N ALA A 324 15.78 -5.76 8.74
CA ALA A 324 15.12 -4.78 9.60
C ALA A 324 13.99 -5.40 10.46
N MET A 325 13.84 -6.72 10.49
CA MET A 325 12.73 -7.45 11.16
C MET A 325 11.34 -7.14 10.58
N GLN A 326 11.27 -6.77 9.31
CA GLN A 326 10.03 -6.39 8.64
C GLN A 326 9.05 -7.55 8.43
N LEU A 327 9.47 -8.80 8.60
CA LEU A 327 8.60 -9.97 8.47
C LEU A 327 7.72 -10.24 9.69
N GLY A 328 8.06 -9.68 10.87
CA GLY A 328 7.33 -9.97 12.11
C GLY A 328 7.44 -11.44 12.56
N LEU A 329 8.42 -12.20 12.05
CA LEU A 329 8.66 -13.60 12.39
C LEU A 329 9.62 -13.69 13.57
N THR A 330 9.26 -14.45 14.60
CA THR A 330 10.16 -14.79 15.71
C THR A 330 11.22 -15.78 15.22
N GLU A 331 12.48 -15.59 15.62
CA GLU A 331 13.61 -16.50 15.33
C GLU A 331 13.95 -16.67 13.83
N ALA A 332 13.49 -15.77 12.94
CA ALA A 332 13.83 -15.80 11.52
C ALA A 332 15.21 -15.15 11.27
N GLY A 333 15.96 -15.68 10.28
CA GLY A 333 17.19 -15.08 9.81
C GLY A 333 16.96 -13.78 9.01
N ALA A 334 18.04 -13.19 8.49
CA ALA A 334 17.98 -11.97 7.67
C ALA A 334 17.26 -12.18 6.32
N GLN A 335 17.03 -13.42 5.90
CA GLN A 335 16.31 -13.80 4.69
C GLN A 335 15.48 -15.05 4.94
N VAL A 336 14.26 -15.07 4.43
CA VAL A 336 13.31 -16.19 4.54
C VAL A 336 12.82 -16.56 3.14
N TRP A 337 13.19 -17.78 2.69
CA TRP A 337 13.00 -18.23 1.30
C TRP A 337 11.65 -18.88 1.02
N GLU A 338 10.95 -19.28 2.06
CA GLU A 338 9.61 -19.89 2.01
C GLU A 338 8.64 -19.10 2.90
N PRO A 339 7.33 -19.08 2.59
CA PRO A 339 6.37 -18.39 3.42
C PRO A 339 6.39 -18.85 4.89
N GLY A 340 6.55 -17.90 5.82
CA GLY A 340 6.47 -18.09 7.26
C GLY A 340 5.20 -17.47 7.83
N GLN A 341 4.48 -18.17 8.71
CA GLN A 341 3.29 -17.63 9.36
C GLN A 341 3.67 -16.70 10.52
N VAL A 342 3.11 -15.49 10.54
CA VAL A 342 3.16 -14.60 11.71
C VAL A 342 2.18 -15.17 12.76
N VAL A 343 2.73 -15.73 13.83
CA VAL A 343 1.96 -16.41 14.88
C VAL A 343 1.49 -15.43 15.97
N GLU A 344 0.51 -15.85 16.79
CA GLU A 344 -0.05 -15.05 17.90
C GLU A 344 -0.68 -13.70 17.48
N LEU A 345 -1.06 -13.60 16.20
CA LEU A 345 -1.73 -12.42 15.65
C LEU A 345 -3.26 -12.65 15.61
N VAL A 346 -4.03 -11.63 15.98
CA VAL A 346 -5.47 -11.56 15.66
C VAL A 346 -5.61 -11.62 14.14
N PRO A 347 -6.67 -12.23 13.55
CA PRO A 347 -6.79 -12.31 12.10
C PRO A 347 -6.56 -10.96 11.41
N ALA A 348 -5.73 -10.99 10.38
CA ALA A 348 -5.38 -9.82 9.61
C ALA A 348 -6.53 -9.45 8.66
N GLN A 349 -6.80 -8.16 8.59
CA GLN A 349 -7.79 -7.57 7.69
C GLN A 349 -7.14 -6.99 6.44
N ALA A 350 -5.99 -6.31 6.64
CA ALA A 350 -5.22 -5.66 5.59
C ALA A 350 -3.74 -5.70 5.92
N VAL A 351 -2.90 -5.71 4.91
CA VAL A 351 -1.45 -5.62 5.05
C VAL A 351 -0.87 -4.74 3.94
N SER A 352 0.13 -3.93 4.28
CA SER A 352 0.91 -3.12 3.34
C SER A 352 2.39 -3.24 3.65
N ALA A 353 3.20 -3.42 2.61
CA ALA A 353 4.66 -3.54 2.68
C ALA A 353 5.30 -2.31 2.03
N GLY A 354 6.14 -1.61 2.78
CA GLY A 354 7.01 -0.54 2.26
C GLY A 354 8.43 -1.07 1.99
N THR A 355 9.41 -0.18 1.99
CA THR A 355 10.82 -0.57 1.73
C THR A 355 11.34 -1.56 2.77
N ASP A 356 11.28 -1.19 4.05
CA ASP A 356 11.82 -1.97 5.17
C ASP A 356 10.79 -2.07 6.31
N GLN A 357 9.51 -2.04 6.01
CA GLN A 357 8.42 -2.08 6.98
C GLN A 357 7.24 -2.89 6.45
N THR A 358 6.52 -3.49 7.36
CA THR A 358 5.21 -4.09 7.11
C THR A 358 4.22 -3.51 8.11
N VAL A 359 3.07 -3.06 7.64
CA VAL A 359 1.98 -2.54 8.47
C VAL A 359 0.76 -3.41 8.23
N CYS A 360 0.08 -3.81 9.30
CA CYS A 360 -1.06 -4.71 9.27
C CYS A 360 -2.23 -4.10 10.06
N LEU A 361 -3.40 -4.04 9.44
CA LEU A 361 -4.66 -3.75 10.10
C LEU A 361 -5.32 -5.07 10.51
N LEU A 362 -5.65 -5.20 11.78
CA LEU A 362 -6.28 -6.38 12.34
C LEU A 362 -7.82 -6.26 12.33
N THR A 363 -8.51 -7.38 12.46
CA THR A 363 -9.99 -7.43 12.46
C THR A 363 -10.64 -6.74 13.65
N ASP A 364 -9.90 -6.48 14.72
CA ASP A 364 -10.34 -5.69 15.88
C ASP A 364 -10.11 -4.18 15.72
N GLY A 365 -9.56 -3.75 14.56
CA GLY A 365 -9.25 -2.36 14.23
C GLY A 365 -7.89 -1.88 14.72
N GLU A 366 -7.10 -2.74 15.37
CA GLU A 366 -5.73 -2.41 15.76
C GLU A 366 -4.80 -2.40 14.54
N VAL A 367 -3.87 -1.43 14.49
CA VAL A 367 -2.80 -1.38 13.50
C VAL A 367 -1.48 -1.80 14.15
N GLN A 368 -0.82 -2.79 13.58
CA GLN A 368 0.49 -3.26 14.00
C GLN A 368 1.52 -3.04 12.88
N ALA A 369 2.76 -2.76 13.26
CA ALA A 369 3.85 -2.50 12.32
C ALA A 369 5.15 -3.20 12.76
N TRP A 370 5.91 -3.67 11.78
CA TRP A 370 7.23 -4.30 11.94
C TRP A 370 8.22 -3.69 10.97
N GLY A 371 9.50 -3.71 11.30
CA GLY A 371 10.55 -3.24 10.42
C GLY A 371 11.36 -2.09 10.99
N SER A 372 11.90 -1.24 10.12
CA SER A 372 12.74 -0.10 10.47
C SER A 372 11.94 1.03 11.15
N PRO A 373 12.34 1.50 12.34
CA PRO A 373 11.72 2.64 13.01
C PRO A 373 12.39 3.99 12.67
N ALA A 374 13.41 4.02 11.83
CA ALA A 374 14.35 5.14 11.69
C ALA A 374 13.69 6.49 11.35
N MET A 375 12.58 6.48 10.59
CA MET A 375 11.85 7.69 10.16
C MET A 375 10.50 7.86 10.88
N GLY A 376 10.26 7.13 11.97
CA GLY A 376 8.98 7.14 12.67
C GLY A 376 7.85 6.39 11.96
N GLN A 377 8.14 5.71 10.85
CA GLN A 377 7.16 5.03 9.99
C GLN A 377 6.41 3.87 10.65
N LEU A 378 6.90 3.35 11.79
CA LEU A 378 6.19 2.36 12.59
C LEU A 378 5.15 2.97 13.55
N GLY A 379 5.10 4.31 13.68
CA GLY A 379 4.14 4.97 14.56
C GLY A 379 4.40 4.77 16.07
N SER A 380 5.64 4.49 16.48
CA SER A 380 6.00 4.17 17.86
C SER A 380 6.09 5.36 18.83
N GLY A 381 5.69 6.55 18.40
CA GLY A 381 5.59 7.75 19.25
C GLY A 381 6.89 8.52 19.50
N THR A 382 8.06 7.96 19.24
CA THR A 382 9.34 8.69 19.30
C THR A 382 10.24 8.28 18.15
N PRO A 383 10.67 9.23 17.28
CA PRO A 383 11.74 8.99 16.33
C PRO A 383 12.99 8.56 17.10
N GLN A 384 13.52 7.38 16.83
CA GLN A 384 14.75 6.97 17.50
C GLN A 384 15.93 7.72 16.88
N GLU A 385 16.73 8.38 17.71
CA GLU A 385 18.11 8.71 17.34
C GLU A 385 18.79 7.43 16.85
N LYS A 386 19.50 7.52 15.70
CA LYS A 386 20.23 6.46 15.01
C LYS A 386 20.47 5.25 15.92
N ALA A 387 19.67 4.20 15.78
CA ALA A 387 19.93 2.96 16.50
C ALA A 387 21.34 2.52 16.10
N ALA A 388 22.22 2.37 17.08
CA ALA A 388 23.43 1.59 16.89
C ALA A 388 23.00 0.27 16.25
N GLU A 389 23.73 -0.20 15.23
CA GLU A 389 23.43 -1.46 14.54
C GLU A 389 22.90 -2.47 15.56
N PRO A 390 21.70 -3.04 15.35
CA PRO A 390 21.08 -3.88 16.37
C PRO A 390 22.06 -4.98 16.73
N ASP A 391 22.39 -5.07 18.00
CA ASP A 391 23.13 -6.21 18.52
C ASP A 391 22.22 -7.42 18.32
N MET A 392 22.51 -8.23 17.29
CA MET A 392 21.70 -9.34 16.81
C MET A 392 21.36 -10.40 17.87
N GLN A 393 21.73 -10.18 19.12
CA GLN A 393 21.53 -11.13 20.21
C GLN A 393 20.35 -10.85 21.15
N THR A 394 19.65 -9.71 21.01
CA THR A 394 18.58 -9.33 21.97
C THR A 394 17.33 -8.70 21.35
N ALA A 395 17.21 -8.64 20.03
CA ALA A 395 16.00 -8.07 19.42
C ALA A 395 14.83 -9.06 19.48
N ASP A 396 13.92 -8.78 20.38
CA ASP A 396 12.59 -9.41 20.40
C ASP A 396 11.81 -8.88 19.19
N ALA A 397 11.38 -9.76 18.28
CA ALA A 397 10.60 -9.40 17.09
C ALA A 397 9.16 -9.04 17.50
N GLY A 398 9.01 -8.03 18.36
CA GLY A 398 7.71 -7.57 18.84
C GLY A 398 7.08 -6.60 17.87
N ALA A 399 5.80 -6.84 17.51
CA ALA A 399 4.99 -5.86 16.81
C ALA A 399 4.86 -4.58 17.63
N VAL A 400 4.96 -3.43 16.98
CA VAL A 400 4.72 -2.12 17.59
C VAL A 400 3.26 -1.74 17.35
N ARG A 401 2.56 -1.39 18.42
CA ARG A 401 1.20 -0.83 18.33
C ARG A 401 1.28 0.59 17.82
N VAL A 402 0.47 0.89 16.80
CA VAL A 402 0.30 2.26 16.32
C VAL A 402 -0.77 2.92 17.18
N ASP A 403 -0.42 4.01 17.86
CA ASP A 403 -1.37 4.81 18.66
C ASP A 403 -2.25 5.65 17.72
N ILE A 404 -3.40 5.10 17.35
CA ILE A 404 -4.47 5.86 16.69
C ILE A 404 -5.41 6.33 17.78
N PRO A 405 -5.65 7.66 17.95
CA PRO A 405 -6.50 8.19 19.01
C PRO A 405 -7.92 7.60 18.94
N SER A 406 -8.41 7.11 20.05
CA SER A 406 -9.79 6.63 20.14
C SER A 406 -10.78 7.81 20.04
N GLN A 407 -12.03 7.53 19.61
CA GLN A 407 -13.12 8.52 19.56
C GLN A 407 -13.24 9.34 20.87
N LYS A 408 -12.96 8.71 22.02
CA LYS A 408 -12.99 9.39 23.32
C LYS A 408 -11.87 10.40 23.51
N ASP A 409 -10.76 10.22 22.82
CA ASP A 409 -9.60 11.11 22.87
C ASP A 409 -9.80 12.28 21.89
N MET A 410 -10.46 12.06 20.74
CA MET A 410 -10.78 13.09 19.75
C MET A 410 -11.80 14.12 20.27
N ASP A 411 -12.73 13.73 21.11
CA ASP A 411 -13.71 14.66 21.76
C ASP A 411 -13.02 15.69 22.69
N ARG A 412 -11.72 15.55 22.92
CA ARG A 412 -10.93 16.43 23.80
C ARG A 412 -9.97 17.35 23.05
N VAL A 413 -9.81 17.18 21.73
CA VAL A 413 -8.94 18.04 20.92
C VAL A 413 -9.73 19.29 20.51
N PRO A 414 -9.30 20.52 20.90
CA PRO A 414 -9.96 21.73 20.43
C PRO A 414 -9.73 21.88 18.92
N LEU A 415 -10.82 22.05 18.18
CA LEU A 415 -10.81 22.33 16.75
C LEU A 415 -10.07 23.66 16.52
N VAL A 416 -8.82 23.61 16.12
CA VAL A 416 -8.07 24.79 15.65
C VAL A 416 -8.25 24.86 14.13
N LEU A 417 -9.29 25.59 13.70
CA LEU A 417 -9.44 26.02 12.31
C LEU A 417 -8.43 27.15 12.02
N LEU A 418 -7.34 26.85 11.34
CA LEU A 418 -6.46 27.87 10.75
C LEU A 418 -7.00 28.24 9.36
N ALA A 419 -7.77 29.33 9.32
CA ALA A 419 -8.09 29.99 8.07
C ALA A 419 -6.90 30.87 7.64
N LEU A 420 -6.23 30.53 6.55
CA LEU A 420 -5.30 31.39 5.86
C LEU A 420 -6.04 32.39 4.98
N SER A 421 -5.72 33.64 5.20
CA SER A 421 -6.04 34.90 4.49
C SER A 421 -7.30 35.64 4.96
N GLY A 422 -7.06 36.69 5.75
CA GLY A 422 -7.95 37.86 5.92
C GLY A 422 -8.95 37.72 7.07
N ALA A 423 -8.49 38.17 8.23
CA ALA A 423 -9.28 38.71 9.35
C ALA A 423 -10.72 38.18 9.53
N VAL A 424 -10.89 37.20 10.45
CA VAL A 424 -11.82 37.29 11.58
C VAL A 424 -11.49 36.17 12.57
N LEU A 425 -11.08 36.57 13.77
CA LEU A 425 -10.90 35.72 14.92
C LEU A 425 -12.30 35.43 15.50
N VAL A 426 -12.79 34.19 15.41
CA VAL A 426 -13.95 33.78 16.20
C VAL A 426 -13.48 32.75 17.22
N VAL A 427 -13.33 33.20 18.43
CA VAL A 427 -13.17 32.32 19.61
C VAL A 427 -14.53 31.74 19.93
N ALA A 428 -14.77 30.49 19.63
CA ALA A 428 -15.95 29.75 20.10
C ALA A 428 -15.66 29.18 21.49
N GLY A 429 -16.30 29.74 22.48
CA GLY A 429 -16.20 29.32 23.88
C GLY A 429 -16.85 27.97 24.12
N VAL A 430 -16.27 27.25 25.08
CA VAL A 430 -16.72 26.01 25.67
C VAL A 430 -18.17 26.20 26.20
N VAL A 431 -19.12 25.48 25.63
CA VAL A 431 -20.45 25.32 26.24
C VAL A 431 -20.44 24.06 27.10
N THR A 432 -20.17 24.25 28.38
CA THR A 432 -20.48 23.25 29.40
C THR A 432 -22.00 23.17 29.58
N ARG A 433 -22.65 22.12 29.15
CA ARG A 433 -23.96 21.73 29.64
C ARG A 433 -23.79 20.88 30.88
N ARG A 434 -24.14 21.48 32.02
CA ARG A 434 -24.54 20.75 33.21
C ARG A 434 -26.03 20.36 33.03
N HIS A 435 -26.30 19.09 33.03
CA HIS A 435 -27.33 18.44 33.84
C HIS A 435 -27.18 16.93 33.72
#